data_68e346944c0cf1c8719f2f7cf5da1466
#
_entry.id   68e346944c0cf1c8719f2f7cf5da1466
#
_cell.length_a   1.000
_cell.length_b   1.000
_cell.length_c   1.000
_cell.angle_alpha   90.00
_cell.angle_beta   90.00
_cell.angle_gamma   90.00
#
_symmetry.space_group_name_H-M   'P 1'
#
loop_
_entity.id
_entity.type
_entity.pdbx_description
1 polymer ?
#
loop_
_entity_poly.entity_id
_entity_poly.type
_entity_poly.pdbx_seq_one_letter_code
_entity_poly.pdbx_strand_id
1 'polypeptide(L)'
;MSKNHCHMPFKIVFLSLLATTAVLLNRCTPDNKNASLGAPPNATFTVSPLSGKANYYVAAASGSGIFQYYWNRGDGSASALGGANDTIFYPLAGNYRVTLTAFGHGGYDSVTQIVQVDSNAPQVNVLVNPSLTTDSGWTVLNVGGTQTTIAFTPQGLNLSNAPGSSTNGGVYQAVQVKAGVVYTFSATVMTPGSSGTWVEFYFGTTTPTQGSDYTNNKLWSLNTFAGCGSGPESGNIVQLNCAGSGASTGQITFLQNETIYFVIKAGSYQGTLGAGGVTVSNVVLDMPPQ
;
A
#
# COMPACT_ATOMS: atom_id res chain seq x y z
N MET A 1 1.53 -98.36 18.87
CA MET A 1 1.12 -96.95 18.84
C MET A 1 2.35 -96.09 18.58
N SER A 2 2.67 -95.77 17.35
CA SER A 2 3.88 -95.04 16.94
C SER A 2 3.45 -93.65 16.44
N LYS A 3 3.94 -92.59 17.07
CA LYS A 3 3.76 -91.20 16.63
C LYS A 3 4.94 -90.84 15.74
N ASN A 4 4.73 -90.78 14.44
CA ASN A 4 5.71 -90.21 13.52
C ASN A 4 5.58 -88.66 13.52
N HIS A 5 6.60 -88.01 14.06
CA HIS A 5 6.78 -86.57 13.90
C HIS A 5 7.57 -86.28 12.65
N CYS A 6 6.93 -85.71 11.65
CA CYS A 6 7.58 -85.18 10.46
C CYS A 6 8.27 -83.85 10.79
N HIS A 7 9.58 -83.86 11.03
CA HIS A 7 10.39 -82.71 11.15
C HIS A 7 10.77 -82.25 9.72
N MET A 8 10.08 -81.22 9.28
CA MET A 8 10.49 -80.50 8.05
C MET A 8 11.64 -79.57 8.45
N PRO A 9 12.81 -79.64 7.83
CA PRO A 9 13.96 -78.82 8.31
C PRO A 9 13.74 -77.40 7.96
N PHE A 10 13.64 -76.54 8.99
CA PHE A 10 13.48 -75.07 9.00
C PHE A 10 14.48 -74.36 8.07
N LYS A 11 15.59 -74.96 7.75
CA LYS A 11 16.63 -74.40 6.86
C LYS A 11 16.21 -74.34 5.34
N ILE A 12 15.29 -75.17 4.89
CA ILE A 12 14.85 -75.16 3.48
C ILE A 12 13.83 -74.04 3.24
N VAL A 13 12.99 -73.75 4.22
CA VAL A 13 12.00 -72.69 4.11
C VAL A 13 12.68 -71.30 4.13
N PHE A 14 13.80 -71.19 4.87
CA PHE A 14 14.55 -69.91 4.91
C PHE A 14 15.30 -69.63 3.61
N LEU A 15 15.80 -70.68 2.95
CA LEU A 15 16.52 -70.52 1.68
C LEU A 15 15.57 -70.18 0.52
N SER A 16 14.35 -70.73 0.52
CA SER A 16 13.33 -70.38 -0.50
C SER A 16 12.79 -68.99 -0.32
N LEU A 17 12.67 -68.46 0.93
CA LEU A 17 12.22 -67.10 1.23
C LEU A 17 13.29 -66.06 0.84
N LEU A 18 14.58 -66.39 1.03
CA LEU A 18 15.68 -65.48 0.66
C LEU A 18 15.85 -65.42 -0.88
N ALA A 19 15.59 -66.53 -1.60
CA ALA A 19 15.65 -66.54 -3.06
C ALA A 19 14.49 -65.74 -3.70
N THR A 20 13.29 -65.76 -3.11
CA THR A 20 12.15 -64.99 -3.58
C THR A 20 12.27 -63.48 -3.30
N THR A 21 12.86 -63.12 -2.17
CA THR A 21 13.15 -61.71 -1.87
C THR A 21 14.25 -61.13 -2.76
N ALA A 22 15.27 -61.91 -3.11
CA ALA A 22 16.33 -61.46 -4.02
C ALA A 22 15.81 -61.25 -5.44
N VAL A 23 14.82 -62.04 -5.92
CA VAL A 23 14.20 -61.85 -7.23
C VAL A 23 13.27 -60.63 -7.28
N LEU A 24 12.63 -60.29 -6.15
CA LEU A 24 11.79 -59.09 -6.07
C LEU A 24 12.61 -57.81 -6.02
N LEU A 25 13.82 -57.82 -5.46
CA LEU A 25 14.70 -56.67 -5.41
C LEU A 25 15.37 -56.35 -6.76
N ASN A 26 15.49 -57.33 -7.64
CA ASN A 26 16.04 -57.11 -8.98
C ASN A 26 15.02 -56.57 -10.00
N ARG A 27 13.76 -56.39 -9.62
CA ARG A 27 12.74 -55.79 -10.51
C ARG A 27 12.61 -54.28 -10.42
N CYS A 28 13.33 -53.66 -9.51
CA CYS A 28 13.41 -52.21 -9.38
C CYS A 28 14.78 -51.65 -9.79
N THR A 29 15.44 -52.22 -10.80
CA THR A 29 16.47 -51.43 -11.46
C THR A 29 15.76 -50.37 -12.27
N PRO A 30 16.00 -49.08 -12.00
CA PRO A 30 15.50 -48.04 -12.87
C PRO A 30 16.04 -48.35 -14.27
N ASP A 31 15.14 -48.37 -15.26
CA ASP A 31 15.49 -48.56 -16.66
C ASP A 31 16.46 -47.44 -17.02
N ASN A 32 17.77 -47.75 -17.01
CA ASN A 32 18.86 -46.84 -17.36
C ASN A 32 18.88 -46.58 -18.88
N LYS A 33 17.71 -46.39 -19.46
CA LYS A 33 17.65 -45.67 -20.72
C LYS A 33 18.08 -44.26 -20.37
N ASN A 34 19.27 -43.91 -20.80
CA ASN A 34 19.84 -42.58 -20.74
C ASN A 34 18.86 -41.56 -21.38
N ALA A 35 17.76 -41.25 -20.69
CA ALA A 35 17.01 -40.06 -20.97
C ALA A 35 17.92 -38.91 -20.50
N SER A 36 18.85 -38.50 -21.35
CA SER A 36 19.57 -37.28 -21.16
C SER A 36 18.53 -36.17 -20.99
N LEU A 37 18.46 -35.57 -19.83
CA LEU A 37 17.57 -34.44 -19.59
C LEU A 37 17.87 -33.25 -20.53
N GLY A 38 18.92 -33.39 -21.35
CA GLY A 38 19.40 -32.35 -22.25
C GLY A 38 20.31 -31.36 -21.53
N ALA A 39 20.71 -30.33 -22.23
CA ALA A 39 21.44 -29.22 -21.65
C ALA A 39 20.49 -28.32 -20.85
N PRO A 40 20.97 -27.63 -19.82
CA PRO A 40 20.24 -26.54 -19.20
C PRO A 40 19.76 -25.52 -20.24
N PRO A 41 18.67 -24.79 -20.00
CA PRO A 41 18.24 -23.74 -20.91
C PRO A 41 19.30 -22.65 -21.02
N ASN A 42 19.37 -21.99 -22.16
CA ASN A 42 20.19 -20.78 -22.32
C ASN A 42 19.23 -19.58 -22.28
N ALA A 43 19.14 -18.94 -21.13
CA ALA A 43 18.21 -17.84 -20.89
C ALA A 43 18.92 -16.48 -21.01
N THR A 44 18.26 -15.56 -21.69
CA THR A 44 18.59 -14.15 -21.68
C THR A 44 17.31 -13.35 -21.47
N PHE A 45 17.40 -12.07 -21.15
CA PHE A 45 16.26 -11.17 -21.16
C PHE A 45 16.69 -9.74 -21.44
N THR A 46 15.73 -8.91 -21.83
CA THR A 46 15.89 -7.46 -21.94
C THR A 46 14.94 -6.77 -20.99
N VAL A 47 15.32 -5.58 -20.50
CA VAL A 47 14.41 -4.72 -19.74
C VAL A 47 14.31 -3.39 -20.45
N SER A 48 13.09 -2.95 -20.73
CA SER A 48 12.80 -1.69 -21.40
C SER A 48 11.69 -0.93 -20.70
N PRO A 49 11.74 0.42 -20.68
CA PRO A 49 10.65 1.24 -20.17
C PRO A 49 9.33 0.94 -20.90
N LEU A 50 8.23 0.87 -20.16
CA LEU A 50 6.89 0.76 -20.72
C LEU A 50 6.42 2.14 -21.19
N SER A 51 6.18 2.26 -22.50
CA SER A 51 5.77 3.53 -23.11
C SER A 51 4.52 4.12 -22.44
N GLY A 52 4.56 5.41 -22.11
CA GLY A 52 3.44 6.15 -21.52
C GLY A 52 3.21 5.89 -20.01
N LYS A 53 4.06 5.10 -19.35
CA LYS A 53 3.96 4.83 -17.90
C LYS A 53 5.29 5.07 -17.20
N ALA A 54 5.35 6.11 -16.36
CA ALA A 54 6.55 6.43 -15.60
C ALA A 54 6.92 5.29 -14.65
N ASN A 55 8.19 4.90 -14.63
CA ASN A 55 8.78 3.89 -13.77
C ASN A 55 8.21 2.46 -13.92
N TYR A 56 7.49 2.21 -15.03
CA TYR A 56 7.12 0.87 -15.43
C TYR A 56 8.09 0.33 -16.47
N TYR A 57 8.47 -0.93 -16.32
CA TYR A 57 9.40 -1.62 -17.19
C TYR A 57 8.81 -2.97 -17.62
N VAL A 58 9.16 -3.41 -18.82
CA VAL A 58 8.87 -4.76 -19.29
C VAL A 58 10.16 -5.52 -19.34
N ALA A 59 10.26 -6.61 -18.55
CA ALA A 59 11.29 -7.62 -18.65
C ALA A 59 10.80 -8.69 -19.62
N ALA A 60 11.53 -8.92 -20.72
CA ALA A 60 11.17 -9.88 -21.76
C ALA A 60 12.25 -10.95 -21.87
N ALA A 61 11.94 -12.17 -21.45
CA ALA A 61 12.83 -13.33 -21.56
C ALA A 61 12.91 -13.83 -22.99
N SER A 62 14.10 -14.30 -23.34
CA SER A 62 14.37 -15.03 -24.59
C SER A 62 15.29 -16.21 -24.29
N GLY A 63 15.28 -17.20 -25.19
CA GLY A 63 16.07 -18.42 -25.06
C GLY A 63 15.33 -19.65 -25.56
N SER A 64 16.00 -20.80 -25.51
CA SER A 64 15.45 -22.07 -25.96
C SER A 64 15.36 -23.06 -24.81
N GLY A 65 14.41 -24.01 -24.90
CA GLY A 65 14.25 -25.09 -23.92
C GLY A 65 13.68 -24.63 -22.57
N ILE A 66 13.10 -23.44 -22.47
CA ILE A 66 12.52 -22.92 -21.25
C ILE A 66 11.03 -23.28 -21.20
N PHE A 67 10.59 -23.85 -20.09
CA PHE A 67 9.18 -24.12 -19.82
C PHE A 67 8.64 -23.37 -18.59
N GLN A 68 9.52 -22.77 -17.76
CA GLN A 68 9.11 -22.07 -16.54
C GLN A 68 10.05 -20.90 -16.24
N TYR A 69 9.49 -19.78 -15.80
CA TYR A 69 10.19 -18.53 -15.52
C TYR A 69 9.93 -18.09 -14.09
N TYR A 70 10.99 -17.72 -13.37
CA TYR A 70 10.90 -17.04 -12.07
C TYR A 70 11.61 -15.70 -12.16
N TRP A 71 10.90 -14.65 -11.77
CA TRP A 71 11.41 -13.31 -11.77
C TRP A 71 11.66 -12.82 -10.34
N ASN A 72 12.88 -12.37 -10.07
CA ASN A 72 13.21 -11.53 -8.93
C ASN A 72 13.36 -10.10 -9.46
N ARG A 73 12.51 -9.20 -8.97
CA ARG A 73 12.45 -7.81 -9.45
C ARG A 73 13.50 -6.91 -8.82
N GLY A 74 14.22 -7.38 -7.79
CA GLY A 74 15.24 -6.61 -7.08
C GLY A 74 14.68 -5.51 -6.16
N ASP A 75 13.39 -5.52 -5.89
CA ASP A 75 12.64 -4.57 -5.06
C ASP A 75 12.48 -5.02 -3.60
N GLY A 76 13.14 -6.13 -3.22
CA GLY A 76 13.02 -6.76 -1.92
C GLY A 76 11.91 -7.82 -1.83
N SER A 77 11.09 -7.96 -2.85
CA SER A 77 10.11 -9.05 -2.93
C SER A 77 10.79 -10.40 -3.23
N ALA A 78 10.11 -11.47 -2.85
CA ALA A 78 10.56 -12.82 -3.21
C ALA A 78 10.43 -13.05 -4.72
N SER A 79 11.26 -13.96 -5.27
CA SER A 79 11.12 -14.40 -6.66
C SER A 79 9.74 -15.03 -6.87
N ALA A 80 9.08 -14.64 -7.96
CA ALA A 80 7.73 -15.10 -8.30
C ALA A 80 7.70 -15.85 -9.62
N LEU A 81 6.83 -16.86 -9.71
CA LEU A 81 6.50 -17.54 -10.96
C LEU A 81 5.83 -16.53 -11.91
N GLY A 82 6.29 -16.50 -13.16
CA GLY A 82 5.78 -15.60 -14.19
C GLY A 82 5.79 -16.23 -15.58
N GLY A 83 5.45 -15.43 -16.57
CA GLY A 83 5.57 -15.75 -18.00
C GLY A 83 6.93 -15.34 -18.55
N ALA A 84 7.07 -15.47 -19.88
CA ALA A 84 8.25 -14.96 -20.60
C ALA A 84 8.38 -13.44 -20.49
N ASN A 85 7.28 -12.73 -20.26
CA ASN A 85 7.27 -11.30 -19.99
C ASN A 85 6.78 -11.02 -18.56
N ASP A 86 7.44 -10.09 -17.87
CA ASP A 86 7.00 -9.54 -16.59
C ASP A 86 6.93 -8.02 -16.67
N THR A 87 5.90 -7.42 -16.09
CA THR A 87 5.78 -5.97 -15.96
C THR A 87 6.11 -5.55 -14.54
N ILE A 88 7.11 -4.69 -14.42
CA ILE A 88 7.68 -4.28 -13.14
C ILE A 88 7.43 -2.80 -12.94
N PHE A 89 7.02 -2.41 -11.74
CA PHE A 89 6.90 -1.02 -11.32
C PHE A 89 7.86 -0.72 -10.18
N TYR A 90 8.64 0.38 -10.30
CA TYR A 90 9.53 0.86 -9.26
C TYR A 90 9.08 2.24 -8.75
N PRO A 91 8.51 2.34 -7.56
CA PRO A 91 8.03 3.61 -7.01
C PRO A 91 9.16 4.62 -6.70
N LEU A 92 10.35 4.12 -6.42
CA LEU A 92 11.49 4.95 -6.00
C LEU A 92 12.62 4.91 -7.02
N ALA A 93 13.40 5.99 -7.10
CA ALA A 93 14.67 6.02 -7.81
C ALA A 93 15.66 5.03 -7.19
N GLY A 94 16.47 4.40 -8.01
CA GLY A 94 17.46 3.45 -7.53
C GLY A 94 17.95 2.49 -8.60
N ASN A 95 18.86 1.59 -8.21
CA ASN A 95 19.37 0.52 -9.04
C ASN A 95 18.79 -0.81 -8.57
N TYR A 96 18.01 -1.46 -9.43
CA TYR A 96 17.31 -2.70 -9.13
C TYR A 96 17.94 -3.87 -9.88
N ARG A 97 18.28 -4.93 -9.16
CA ARG A 97 18.86 -6.16 -9.74
C ARG A 97 17.74 -7.10 -10.14
N VAL A 98 17.32 -7.04 -11.41
CA VAL A 98 16.35 -7.97 -11.96
C VAL A 98 17.04 -9.28 -12.29
N THR A 99 16.54 -10.39 -11.79
CA THR A 99 17.08 -11.73 -12.06
C THR A 99 15.98 -12.61 -12.62
N LEU A 100 16.26 -13.21 -13.78
CA LEU A 100 15.49 -14.30 -14.36
C LEU A 100 16.13 -15.62 -13.96
N THR A 101 15.37 -16.53 -13.38
CA THR A 101 15.71 -17.96 -13.28
C THR A 101 14.77 -18.75 -14.18
N ALA A 102 15.34 -19.35 -15.22
CA ALA A 102 14.60 -20.10 -16.23
C ALA A 102 14.85 -21.59 -16.07
N PHE A 103 13.80 -22.39 -16.06
CA PHE A 103 13.86 -23.84 -15.93
C PHE A 103 13.59 -24.52 -17.26
N GLY A 104 14.40 -25.54 -17.56
CA GLY A 104 14.28 -26.41 -18.72
C GLY A 104 14.47 -27.88 -18.32
N HIS A 105 14.31 -28.79 -19.26
CA HIS A 105 14.44 -30.25 -19.00
C HIS A 105 15.83 -30.61 -18.47
N GLY A 106 16.89 -29.88 -18.84
CA GLY A 106 18.26 -30.17 -18.42
C GLY A 106 18.69 -29.42 -17.13
N GLY A 107 17.78 -28.70 -16.46
CA GLY A 107 18.09 -27.95 -15.27
C GLY A 107 17.58 -26.49 -15.35
N TYR A 108 18.32 -25.57 -14.78
CA TYR A 108 17.97 -24.14 -14.80
C TYR A 108 19.17 -23.30 -15.24
N ASP A 109 18.87 -22.07 -15.67
CA ASP A 109 19.83 -21.01 -15.91
C ASP A 109 19.35 -19.73 -15.23
N SER A 110 20.28 -18.88 -14.81
CA SER A 110 19.96 -17.64 -14.10
C SER A 110 20.80 -16.48 -14.63
N VAL A 111 20.11 -15.42 -15.02
CA VAL A 111 20.74 -14.22 -15.58
C VAL A 111 20.21 -12.98 -14.86
N THR A 112 21.10 -11.99 -14.65
CA THR A 112 20.79 -10.76 -13.90
C THR A 112 21.13 -9.53 -14.74
N GLN A 113 20.25 -8.52 -14.69
CA GLN A 113 20.51 -7.17 -15.22
C GLN A 113 20.20 -6.11 -14.17
N ILE A 114 20.86 -4.96 -14.28
CA ILE A 114 20.58 -3.80 -13.44
C ILE A 114 19.66 -2.86 -14.21
N VAL A 115 18.56 -2.48 -13.58
CA VAL A 115 17.64 -1.45 -14.06
C VAL A 115 17.89 -0.20 -13.23
N GLN A 116 18.32 0.86 -13.87
CA GLN A 116 18.45 2.18 -13.26
C GLN A 116 17.15 2.93 -13.40
N VAL A 117 16.60 3.39 -12.27
CA VAL A 117 15.43 4.24 -12.18
C VAL A 117 15.87 5.62 -11.72
N ASP A 118 15.77 6.61 -12.60
CA ASP A 118 16.42 7.93 -12.39
C ASP A 118 15.68 8.83 -11.42
N SER A 119 14.35 8.65 -11.29
CA SER A 119 13.51 9.50 -10.43
C SER A 119 12.42 8.68 -9.76
N ASN A 120 11.90 9.18 -8.64
CA ASN A 120 10.70 8.61 -8.02
C ASN A 120 9.52 8.72 -8.98
N ALA A 121 8.63 7.72 -8.92
CA ALA A 121 7.39 7.77 -9.67
C ALA A 121 6.54 8.97 -9.24
N PRO A 122 5.87 9.67 -10.15
CA PRO A 122 4.95 10.74 -9.80
C PRO A 122 3.82 10.20 -8.93
N GLN A 123 3.57 10.90 -7.84
CA GLN A 123 2.45 10.60 -6.95
C GLN A 123 1.15 11.17 -7.53
N VAL A 124 0.03 10.58 -7.14
CA VAL A 124 -1.30 10.98 -7.58
C VAL A 124 -2.11 11.42 -6.37
N ASN A 125 -2.51 12.69 -6.34
CA ASN A 125 -3.46 13.17 -5.33
C ASN A 125 -4.84 12.56 -5.62
N VAL A 126 -5.35 11.78 -4.67
CA VAL A 126 -6.63 11.08 -4.81
C VAL A 126 -7.84 11.95 -4.47
N LEU A 127 -7.61 13.19 -4.01
CA LEU A 127 -8.67 14.14 -3.69
C LEU A 127 -9.12 14.90 -4.95
N VAL A 128 -10.41 15.13 -5.05
CA VAL A 128 -11.02 16.03 -6.04
C VAL A 128 -10.93 17.46 -5.52
N ASN A 129 -10.56 18.42 -6.38
CA ASN A 129 -10.43 19.83 -6.02
C ASN A 129 -9.63 20.05 -4.71
N PRO A 130 -8.37 19.63 -4.67
CA PRO A 130 -7.54 19.70 -3.47
C PRO A 130 -7.12 21.12 -3.10
N SER A 131 -7.32 22.10 -3.98
CA SER A 131 -7.12 23.53 -3.72
C SER A 131 -8.20 24.12 -2.82
N LEU A 132 -9.38 23.50 -2.74
CA LEU A 132 -10.54 23.96 -1.96
C LEU A 132 -11.03 25.36 -2.40
N THR A 133 -10.85 25.71 -3.67
CA THR A 133 -11.28 27.01 -4.19
C THR A 133 -12.76 27.05 -4.61
N THR A 134 -13.37 25.88 -4.77
CA THR A 134 -14.81 25.68 -5.02
C THR A 134 -15.32 24.53 -4.18
N ASP A 135 -16.63 24.32 -4.12
CA ASP A 135 -17.27 23.20 -3.44
C ASP A 135 -17.26 21.90 -4.25
N SER A 136 -16.74 21.90 -5.47
CA SER A 136 -16.70 20.72 -6.34
C SER A 136 -16.01 19.53 -5.67
N GLY A 137 -16.72 18.43 -5.52
CA GLY A 137 -16.24 17.21 -4.85
C GLY A 137 -16.30 17.26 -3.32
N TRP A 138 -16.71 18.37 -2.72
CA TRP A 138 -16.83 18.54 -1.27
C TRP A 138 -18.28 18.68 -0.86
N THR A 139 -18.62 18.09 0.28
CA THR A 139 -19.95 18.20 0.91
C THR A 139 -19.80 18.97 2.20
N VAL A 140 -20.61 20.01 2.39
CA VAL A 140 -20.68 20.73 3.65
C VAL A 140 -21.29 19.83 4.73
N LEU A 141 -20.62 19.74 5.87
CA LEU A 141 -21.04 18.99 7.03
C LEU A 141 -21.62 19.93 8.09
N ASN A 142 -22.94 19.83 8.27
CA ASN A 142 -23.63 20.43 9.41
C ASN A 142 -23.54 19.45 10.59
N VAL A 143 -22.97 19.88 11.69
CA VAL A 143 -22.81 19.05 12.90
C VAL A 143 -23.86 19.29 13.98
N GLY A 144 -24.91 20.05 13.68
CA GLY A 144 -25.91 20.49 14.64
C GLY A 144 -25.48 21.77 15.40
N GLY A 145 -26.46 22.43 16.04
CA GLY A 145 -26.22 23.71 16.73
C GLY A 145 -25.82 24.87 15.79
N THR A 146 -25.08 25.84 16.33
CA THR A 146 -24.59 26.95 15.52
C THR A 146 -23.42 26.51 14.63
N GLN A 147 -23.53 26.78 13.34
CA GLN A 147 -22.56 26.33 12.36
C GLN A 147 -21.37 27.29 12.28
N THR A 148 -20.18 26.72 12.07
CA THR A 148 -19.03 27.47 11.55
C THR A 148 -19.39 27.95 10.14
N THR A 149 -19.08 29.23 9.85
CA THR A 149 -19.24 29.75 8.48
C THR A 149 -18.19 29.15 7.57
N ILE A 150 -18.63 28.56 6.47
CA ILE A 150 -17.80 27.86 5.48
C ILE A 150 -17.88 28.61 4.16
N ALA A 151 -16.71 29.00 3.63
CA ALA A 151 -16.61 29.68 2.36
C ALA A 151 -15.46 29.10 1.53
N PHE A 152 -15.75 28.68 0.30
CA PHE A 152 -14.73 28.36 -0.69
C PHE A 152 -14.29 29.66 -1.38
N THR A 153 -13.01 29.95 -1.32
CA THR A 153 -12.42 31.22 -1.80
C THR A 153 -11.25 30.94 -2.76
N PRO A 154 -10.77 31.91 -3.53
CA PRO A 154 -9.56 31.72 -4.36
C PRO A 154 -8.31 31.34 -3.56
N GLN A 155 -8.30 31.54 -2.24
CA GLN A 155 -7.20 31.19 -1.34
C GLN A 155 -7.38 29.79 -0.71
N GLY A 156 -8.54 29.16 -0.86
CA GLY A 156 -8.89 27.88 -0.28
C GLY A 156 -10.19 27.91 0.54
N LEU A 157 -10.38 26.92 1.40
CA LEU A 157 -11.50 26.83 2.32
C LEU A 157 -11.29 27.78 3.50
N ASN A 158 -12.16 28.76 3.65
CA ASN A 158 -12.19 29.65 4.81
C ASN A 158 -13.24 29.17 5.82
N LEU A 159 -12.84 29.06 7.08
CA LEU A 159 -13.64 28.64 8.22
C LEU A 159 -13.64 29.80 9.25
N SER A 160 -14.81 30.37 9.53
CA SER A 160 -14.92 31.54 10.40
C SER A 160 -16.15 31.49 11.32
N ASN A 161 -16.15 32.31 12.35
CA ASN A 161 -17.26 32.44 13.27
C ASN A 161 -17.35 33.86 13.83
N ALA A 162 -18.49 34.24 14.39
CA ALA A 162 -18.60 35.46 15.19
C ALA A 162 -17.78 35.29 16.48
N PRO A 163 -17.00 36.32 16.89
CA PRO A 163 -16.23 36.27 18.14
C PRO A 163 -17.12 35.97 19.35
N GLY A 164 -16.65 35.13 20.27
CA GLY A 164 -17.35 34.72 21.47
C GLY A 164 -18.45 33.67 21.24
N SER A 165 -18.66 33.22 20.00
CA SER A 165 -19.65 32.20 19.69
C SER A 165 -19.11 30.78 19.93
N SER A 166 -20.04 29.84 20.11
CA SER A 166 -19.75 28.37 20.09
C SER A 166 -20.29 27.82 18.79
N THR A 167 -19.40 27.35 17.92
CA THR A 167 -19.74 26.86 16.59
C THR A 167 -19.03 25.56 16.29
N ASN A 168 -19.58 24.78 15.37
CA ASN A 168 -18.90 23.60 14.81
C ASN A 168 -19.42 23.34 13.39
N GLY A 169 -18.56 22.84 12.51
CA GLY A 169 -18.94 22.56 11.13
C GLY A 169 -17.71 22.25 10.29
N GLY A 170 -17.94 21.77 9.08
CA GLY A 170 -16.83 21.40 8.21
C GLY A 170 -17.26 21.00 6.81
N VAL A 171 -16.36 20.36 6.11
CA VAL A 171 -16.55 19.77 4.80
C VAL A 171 -15.98 18.37 4.77
N TYR A 172 -16.50 17.51 3.88
CA TYR A 172 -15.93 16.18 3.70
C TYR A 172 -15.97 15.73 2.24
N GLN A 173 -15.11 14.75 1.94
CA GLN A 173 -15.08 14.05 0.67
C GLN A 173 -14.94 12.55 0.93
N ALA A 174 -15.70 11.72 0.19
CA ALA A 174 -15.52 10.27 0.17
C ALA A 174 -14.37 9.90 -0.76
N VAL A 175 -13.44 9.08 -0.30
CA VAL A 175 -12.21 8.70 -1.03
C VAL A 175 -12.07 7.19 -1.01
N GLN A 176 -11.84 6.59 -2.18
CA GLN A 176 -11.49 5.17 -2.28
C GLN A 176 -10.00 4.98 -1.96
N VAL A 177 -9.70 4.15 -0.97
CA VAL A 177 -8.32 3.81 -0.59
C VAL A 177 -8.03 2.34 -0.81
N LYS A 178 -6.75 2.02 -0.97
CA LYS A 178 -6.26 0.66 -1.20
C LYS A 178 -5.48 0.16 0.00
N ALA A 179 -5.71 -1.11 0.35
CA ALA A 179 -5.00 -1.80 1.42
C ALA A 179 -3.49 -1.83 1.18
N GLY A 180 -2.71 -1.58 2.24
CA GLY A 180 -1.25 -1.67 2.22
C GLY A 180 -0.52 -0.58 1.42
N VAL A 181 -1.25 0.34 0.77
CA VAL A 181 -0.65 1.50 0.08
C VAL A 181 -0.34 2.58 1.10
N VAL A 182 0.88 3.12 1.05
CA VAL A 182 1.29 4.26 1.87
C VAL A 182 0.86 5.54 1.17
N TYR A 183 -0.09 6.24 1.76
CA TYR A 183 -0.52 7.58 1.35
C TYR A 183 0.29 8.63 2.11
N THR A 184 0.55 9.76 1.47
CA THR A 184 1.18 10.93 2.12
C THR A 184 0.18 12.08 2.17
N PHE A 185 -0.12 12.53 3.38
CA PHE A 185 -1.03 13.65 3.63
C PHE A 185 -0.26 14.93 3.93
N SER A 186 -0.75 16.03 3.42
CA SER A 186 -0.42 17.39 3.85
C SER A 186 -1.57 18.35 3.57
N ALA A 187 -1.64 19.43 4.30
CA ALA A 187 -2.53 20.55 4.02
C ALA A 187 -1.90 21.83 4.58
N THR A 188 -2.02 22.93 3.87
CA THR A 188 -1.63 24.24 4.38
C THR A 188 -2.76 24.80 5.21
N VAL A 189 -2.46 25.14 6.46
CA VAL A 189 -3.37 25.86 7.37
C VAL A 189 -2.79 27.24 7.65
N MET A 190 -3.61 28.25 7.56
CA MET A 190 -3.27 29.62 7.91
C MET A 190 -4.30 30.16 8.90
N THR A 191 -3.84 30.55 10.08
CA THR A 191 -4.65 31.18 11.14
C THR A 191 -4.08 32.56 11.52
N PRO A 192 -4.91 33.58 11.68
CA PRO A 192 -4.47 34.86 12.18
C PRO A 192 -4.25 34.89 13.71
N GLY A 193 -4.42 33.74 14.36
CA GLY A 193 -4.51 33.58 15.80
C GLY A 193 -5.95 33.41 16.25
N SER A 194 -6.20 32.36 17.02
CA SER A 194 -7.53 31.95 17.46
C SER A 194 -7.58 31.71 18.98
N SER A 195 -8.78 31.64 19.55
CA SER A 195 -8.97 31.34 20.97
C SER A 195 -10.21 30.53 21.21
N GLY A 196 -10.15 29.52 22.08
CA GLY A 196 -11.24 28.60 22.35
C GLY A 196 -11.70 27.83 21.12
N THR A 197 -10.75 27.34 20.29
CA THR A 197 -11.05 26.75 18.97
C THR A 197 -10.29 25.49 18.67
N TRP A 198 -10.76 24.81 17.64
CA TRP A 198 -10.08 23.67 17.01
C TRP A 198 -10.23 23.71 15.49
N VAL A 199 -9.23 23.17 14.77
CA VAL A 199 -9.28 22.81 13.35
C VAL A 199 -8.78 21.37 13.26
N GLU A 200 -9.57 20.47 12.72
CA GLU A 200 -9.38 19.03 12.82
C GLU A 200 -9.48 18.33 11.48
N PHE A 201 -8.63 17.32 11.27
CA PHE A 201 -8.52 16.52 10.05
C PHE A 201 -8.75 15.06 10.39
N TYR A 202 -9.77 14.46 9.79
CA TYR A 202 -10.23 13.10 10.05
C TYR A 202 -10.11 12.24 8.79
N PHE A 203 -9.81 10.97 8.98
CA PHE A 203 -9.71 9.94 7.94
C PHE A 203 -10.50 8.70 8.39
N GLY A 204 -11.76 8.85 8.59
CA GLY A 204 -12.61 7.80 9.17
C GLY A 204 -13.35 6.98 8.14
N THR A 205 -13.84 5.81 8.56
CA THR A 205 -14.62 4.90 7.71
C THR A 205 -16.14 5.05 7.89
N THR A 206 -16.56 5.81 8.92
CA THR A 206 -17.99 6.08 9.17
C THR A 206 -18.47 7.22 8.29
N THR A 207 -19.58 7.05 7.60
CA THR A 207 -20.19 8.12 6.80
C THR A 207 -20.61 9.30 7.68
N PRO A 208 -20.16 10.55 7.38
CA PRO A 208 -20.63 11.73 8.09
C PRO A 208 -22.15 11.91 7.96
N THR A 209 -22.81 12.20 9.08
CA THR A 209 -24.27 12.38 9.13
C THR A 209 -24.59 13.81 9.44
N GLN A 210 -25.44 14.44 8.62
CA GLN A 210 -25.92 15.80 8.84
C GLN A 210 -26.66 15.92 10.18
N GLY A 211 -26.36 16.96 10.93
CA GLY A 211 -26.91 17.18 12.26
C GLY A 211 -26.15 16.47 13.40
N SER A 212 -25.08 15.74 13.08
CA SER A 212 -24.27 15.00 14.07
C SER A 212 -22.79 15.37 13.97
N ASP A 213 -22.11 15.42 15.11
CA ASP A 213 -20.66 15.67 15.14
C ASP A 213 -19.88 14.47 14.58
N TYR A 214 -18.76 14.77 13.94
CA TYR A 214 -17.87 13.75 13.38
C TYR A 214 -16.61 13.60 14.21
N THR A 215 -16.35 12.40 14.73
CA THR A 215 -15.25 12.13 15.65
C THR A 215 -14.41 10.90 15.25
N ASN A 216 -14.67 10.31 14.08
CA ASN A 216 -14.04 9.05 13.67
C ASN A 216 -12.64 9.30 13.08
N ASN A 217 -11.60 8.78 13.74
CA ASN A 217 -10.20 8.77 13.33
C ASN A 217 -9.61 10.16 13.03
N LYS A 218 -9.51 11.01 14.07
CA LYS A 218 -8.81 12.30 13.99
C LYS A 218 -7.30 12.07 13.97
N LEU A 219 -6.63 12.49 12.90
CA LEU A 219 -5.19 12.34 12.76
C LEU A 219 -4.41 13.61 13.03
N TRP A 220 -4.86 14.76 12.54
CA TRP A 220 -4.18 16.04 12.78
C TRP A 220 -5.14 17.12 13.28
N SER A 221 -4.63 17.99 14.11
CA SER A 221 -5.43 19.07 14.70
C SER A 221 -4.58 20.23 15.17
N LEU A 222 -5.05 21.45 14.91
CA LEU A 222 -4.70 22.66 15.61
C LEU A 222 -5.77 22.88 16.68
N ASN A 223 -5.39 23.01 17.97
CA ASN A 223 -6.35 23.11 19.05
C ASN A 223 -5.82 24.00 20.17
N THR A 224 -6.46 25.15 20.38
CA THR A 224 -6.03 26.15 21.40
C THR A 224 -6.13 25.60 22.81
N PHE A 225 -7.02 24.65 23.09
CA PHE A 225 -7.11 23.97 24.39
C PHE A 225 -5.92 23.00 24.63
N ALA A 226 -5.25 22.57 23.56
CA ALA A 226 -4.03 21.77 23.62
C ALA A 226 -2.74 22.61 23.52
N GLY A 227 -2.88 23.93 23.42
CA GLY A 227 -1.74 24.87 23.46
C GLY A 227 -1.18 25.29 22.10
N CYS A 228 -1.87 25.03 20.97
CA CYS A 228 -1.44 25.50 19.65
C CYS A 228 -2.54 26.27 18.92
N GLY A 229 -2.19 27.06 17.89
CA GLY A 229 -3.13 27.86 17.09
C GLY A 229 -3.57 29.19 17.74
N SER A 230 -3.01 29.54 18.87
CA SER A 230 -3.39 30.81 19.57
C SER A 230 -2.75 32.03 18.95
N GLY A 231 -1.59 31.92 18.33
CA GLY A 231 -0.92 32.95 17.57
C GLY A 231 -1.14 32.84 16.07
N PRO A 232 -0.72 33.86 15.30
CA PRO A 232 -0.68 33.72 13.83
C PRO A 232 0.26 32.60 13.42
N GLU A 233 -0.25 31.62 12.65
CA GLU A 233 0.50 30.49 12.15
C GLU A 233 0.15 30.26 10.68
N SER A 234 1.15 29.82 9.89
CA SER A 234 0.96 29.41 8.52
C SER A 234 1.92 28.26 8.20
N GLY A 235 1.39 27.13 7.77
CA GLY A 235 2.23 25.97 7.45
C GLY A 235 1.46 24.68 7.24
N ASN A 236 2.23 23.59 7.09
CA ASN A 236 1.68 22.26 6.95
C ASN A 236 1.10 21.79 8.30
N ILE A 237 -0.17 21.42 8.30
CA ILE A 237 -0.87 20.92 9.51
C ILE A 237 -0.17 19.69 10.13
N VAL A 238 0.52 18.87 9.33
CA VAL A 238 1.28 17.73 9.85
C VAL A 238 2.38 18.19 10.81
N GLN A 239 2.98 19.34 10.57
CA GLN A 239 4.04 19.94 11.41
C GLN A 239 3.44 20.80 12.54
N LEU A 240 2.30 21.43 12.30
CA LEU A 240 1.61 22.28 13.28
C LEU A 240 0.75 21.47 14.26
N ASN A 241 0.59 20.16 14.04
CA ASN A 241 -0.28 19.29 14.84
C ASN A 241 0.10 19.25 16.32
N CYS A 242 -0.86 19.49 17.19
CA CYS A 242 -0.67 19.38 18.65
C CYS A 242 -1.69 18.48 19.37
N ALA A 243 -2.76 18.06 18.71
CA ALA A 243 -3.86 17.31 19.35
C ALA A 243 -4.42 16.18 18.48
N GLY A 244 -3.67 15.74 17.47
CA GLY A 244 -3.99 14.59 16.63
C GLY A 244 -3.00 13.46 16.81
N SER A 245 -3.41 12.24 16.44
CA SER A 245 -2.61 11.00 16.54
C SER A 245 -1.82 10.68 15.28
N GLY A 246 -1.90 11.52 14.23
CA GLY A 246 -1.24 11.29 12.94
C GLY A 246 0.29 11.34 13.05
N ALA A 247 0.94 10.58 12.19
CA ALA A 247 2.40 10.54 12.12
C ALA A 247 2.96 11.91 11.68
N SER A 248 4.09 12.31 12.25
CA SER A 248 4.81 13.55 11.88
C SER A 248 5.35 13.54 10.44
N THR A 249 5.39 12.38 9.81
CA THR A 249 5.72 12.20 8.38
C THR A 249 4.55 12.47 7.44
N GLY A 250 3.31 12.55 7.96
CA GLY A 250 2.09 12.63 7.17
C GLY A 250 1.68 11.30 6.52
N GLN A 251 2.36 10.20 6.82
CA GLN A 251 2.05 8.91 6.23
C GLN A 251 0.82 8.25 6.86
N ILE A 252 -0.02 7.67 6.01
CA ILE A 252 -1.21 6.90 6.38
C ILE A 252 -1.22 5.61 5.58
N THR A 253 -1.54 4.49 6.24
CA THR A 253 -1.77 3.20 5.57
C THR A 253 -3.11 2.65 6.03
N PHE A 254 -3.93 2.21 5.07
CA PHE A 254 -5.23 1.59 5.33
C PHE A 254 -5.08 0.06 5.24
N LEU A 255 -5.81 -0.66 6.11
CA LEU A 255 -5.71 -2.11 6.20
C LEU A 255 -6.58 -2.84 5.17
N GLN A 256 -7.56 -2.15 4.59
CA GLN A 256 -8.53 -2.71 3.64
C GLN A 256 -8.72 -1.78 2.43
N ASN A 257 -9.21 -2.36 1.32
CA ASN A 257 -9.75 -1.57 0.22
C ASN A 257 -11.14 -1.07 0.66
N GLU A 258 -11.25 0.22 0.93
CA GLU A 258 -12.48 0.78 1.52
C GLU A 258 -12.72 2.22 1.10
N THR A 259 -13.91 2.72 1.38
CA THR A 259 -14.21 4.13 1.32
C THR A 259 -13.90 4.77 2.66
N ILE A 260 -13.01 5.76 2.66
CA ILE A 260 -12.83 6.64 3.80
C ILE A 260 -13.54 7.97 3.58
N TYR A 261 -13.82 8.66 4.65
CA TYR A 261 -14.33 10.03 4.64
C TYR A 261 -13.23 10.94 5.18
N PHE A 262 -12.62 11.71 4.27
CA PHE A 262 -11.71 12.76 4.68
C PHE A 262 -12.53 13.98 5.06
N VAL A 263 -12.41 14.40 6.33
CA VAL A 263 -13.21 15.51 6.91
C VAL A 263 -12.29 16.60 7.42
N ILE A 264 -12.56 17.82 7.04
CA ILE A 264 -11.96 19.04 7.60
C ILE A 264 -13.05 19.73 8.42
N LYS A 265 -12.84 19.86 9.73
CA LYS A 265 -13.79 20.44 10.65
C LYS A 265 -13.15 21.53 11.49
N ALA A 266 -13.86 22.62 11.72
CA ALA A 266 -13.44 23.65 12.65
C ALA A 266 -14.60 24.10 13.53
N GLY A 267 -14.27 24.52 14.73
CA GLY A 267 -15.25 25.02 15.67
C GLY A 267 -14.64 25.86 16.78
N SER A 268 -15.52 26.37 17.62
CA SER A 268 -15.18 27.21 18.78
C SER A 268 -16.09 26.90 19.96
N TYR A 269 -15.58 27.11 21.16
CA TYR A 269 -16.36 27.17 22.38
C TYR A 269 -16.12 28.54 23.04
N GLN A 270 -17.14 29.43 22.97
CA GLN A 270 -17.07 30.83 23.43
C GLN A 270 -15.79 31.53 22.91
N GLY A 271 -15.38 31.24 21.70
CA GLY A 271 -14.09 31.59 21.12
C GLY A 271 -14.19 32.28 19.76
N THR A 272 -13.06 32.42 19.10
CA THR A 272 -12.97 32.98 17.74
C THR A 272 -11.90 32.27 16.93
N LEU A 273 -12.23 31.95 15.68
CA LEU A 273 -11.28 31.47 14.67
C LEU A 273 -10.36 32.59 14.14
N GLY A 274 -10.47 33.79 14.76
CA GLY A 274 -9.66 34.95 14.48
C GLY A 274 -10.22 35.85 13.39
N ALA A 275 -9.56 36.99 13.20
CA ALA A 275 -9.98 38.01 12.23
C ALA A 275 -9.83 37.45 10.80
N GLY A 276 -10.94 37.30 10.09
CA GLY A 276 -10.98 36.66 8.75
C GLY A 276 -11.01 35.14 8.73
N GLY A 277 -10.97 34.49 9.92
CA GLY A 277 -11.08 33.02 10.03
C GLY A 277 -9.78 32.28 9.71
N VAL A 278 -9.89 30.95 9.74
CA VAL A 278 -8.80 30.01 9.37
C VAL A 278 -8.96 29.60 7.91
N THR A 279 -7.88 29.60 7.15
CA THR A 279 -7.88 29.14 5.76
C THR A 279 -7.15 27.79 5.66
N VAL A 280 -7.77 26.83 4.97
CA VAL A 280 -7.17 25.54 4.61
C VAL A 280 -7.04 25.47 3.09
N SER A 281 -5.86 25.12 2.61
CA SER A 281 -5.56 25.04 1.17
C SER A 281 -4.52 23.97 0.85
N ASN A 282 -4.30 23.70 -0.42
CA ASN A 282 -3.28 22.76 -0.92
C ASN A 282 -3.33 21.41 -0.20
N VAL A 283 -4.51 20.85 -0.14
CA VAL A 283 -4.71 19.55 0.52
C VAL A 283 -4.18 18.45 -0.39
N VAL A 284 -3.34 17.62 0.16
CA VAL A 284 -2.70 16.49 -0.54
C VAL A 284 -3.05 15.20 0.18
N LEU A 285 -3.50 14.22 -0.55
CA LEU A 285 -3.53 12.82 -0.14
C LEU A 285 -2.98 12.01 -1.32
N ASP A 286 -1.65 11.95 -1.37
CA ASP A 286 -0.93 11.34 -2.48
C ASP A 286 -0.74 9.86 -2.26
N MET A 287 -0.93 9.09 -3.33
CA MET A 287 -0.52 7.70 -3.40
C MET A 287 0.47 7.49 -4.56
N PRO A 288 1.37 6.49 -4.50
CA PRO A 288 2.18 6.10 -5.65
C PRO A 288 1.27 5.61 -6.77
N PRO A 289 1.64 5.81 -8.06
CA PRO A 289 0.89 5.29 -9.19
C PRO A 289 0.79 3.76 -9.10
N GLN A 290 -0.38 3.24 -9.51
CA GLN A 290 -0.73 1.82 -9.42
C GLN A 290 -0.61 1.14 -10.76
#